data_f7b63f35b7a2b1278c0176f540f44d87
#
_entry.id   f7b63f35b7a2b1278c0176f540f44d87
#
_cell.length_a   1.000
_cell.length_b   1.000
_cell.length_c   1.000
_cell.angle_alpha   90.00
_cell.angle_beta   90.00
_cell.angle_gamma   90.00
#
_symmetry.space_group_name_H-M   'P 1'
#
loop_
_entity.id
_entity.type
_entity.pdbx_description
1 polymer ?
#
loop_
_entity_poly.entity_id
_entity_poly.type
_entity_poly.pdbx_seq_one_letter_code
_entity_poly.pdbx_strand_id
1 'polypeptide(L)'
;MKFARTIRFDKSDLNIFPVAAEEGELALVGTFSFNNIQNEDLKGKVKQAFSNGFIGCSSFGYSTLVSLVTVNEDDLINLQYSFGQYFIEHYGAPSKIIAEKAASEEIKFMSELCKDHELGSLLSVSREWSEEGIKEKFRNLPKADSCAEQKIWTVVDED
;
A
#
# COMPACT_ATOMS: atom_id res chain seq x y z
N MET A 1 -16.87 -3.63 4.40
CA MET A 1 -15.84 -4.15 3.47
C MET A 1 -14.48 -3.68 3.94
N LYS A 2 -13.51 -4.59 3.98
CA LYS A 2 -12.17 -4.26 4.46
C LYS A 2 -11.30 -3.69 3.36
N PHE A 3 -10.52 -2.68 3.71
CA PHE A 3 -9.58 -2.05 2.81
C PHE A 3 -8.43 -1.48 3.62
N ALA A 4 -7.61 -0.62 3.03
CA ALA A 4 -6.41 -0.13 3.69
C ALA A 4 -6.29 1.39 3.57
N ARG A 5 -5.75 2.02 4.62
CA ARG A 5 -5.39 3.43 4.60
C ARG A 5 -3.94 3.59 5.02
N THR A 6 -3.28 4.58 4.45
CA THR A 6 -1.89 4.87 4.81
C THR A 6 -1.80 5.26 6.27
N ILE A 7 -0.69 4.86 6.89
CA ILE A 7 -0.41 5.23 8.28
C ILE A 7 1.04 5.68 8.40
N ARG A 8 1.28 6.64 9.25
CA ARG A 8 2.63 7.17 9.48
C ARG A 8 2.91 7.16 10.97
N PHE A 9 3.84 6.32 11.40
CA PHE A 9 4.22 6.26 12.81
C PHE A 9 5.14 7.43 13.20
N ASP A 10 6.00 7.82 12.28
CA ASP A 10 6.93 8.92 12.52
C ASP A 10 7.22 9.62 11.19
N LYS A 11 8.23 10.46 11.18
CA LYS A 11 8.57 11.26 10.01
C LYS A 11 9.51 10.57 9.03
N SER A 12 9.84 9.30 9.27
CA SER A 12 10.81 8.60 8.41
C SER A 12 10.32 8.51 6.96
N ASP A 13 9.02 8.29 6.74
CA ASP A 13 8.46 8.21 5.38
C ASP A 13 8.74 9.47 4.58
N LEU A 14 8.79 10.63 5.25
CA LEU A 14 9.07 11.90 4.57
C LEU A 14 10.48 11.94 4.00
N ASN A 15 11.38 11.17 4.56
CA ASN A 15 12.80 11.19 4.19
C ASN A 15 13.22 10.04 3.29
N ILE A 16 12.48 8.94 3.29
CA ILE A 16 12.91 7.74 2.58
C ILE A 16 12.27 7.58 1.20
N PHE A 17 11.14 8.22 0.94
CA PHE A 17 10.45 8.10 -0.36
C PHE A 17 10.61 9.37 -1.21
N PRO A 18 10.56 9.23 -2.55
CA PRO A 18 10.56 10.41 -3.42
C PRO A 18 9.38 11.33 -3.12
N VAL A 19 8.21 10.75 -2.91
CA VAL A 19 7.01 11.45 -2.48
C VAL A 19 6.37 10.59 -1.39
N ALA A 20 6.15 11.18 -0.23
CA ALA A 20 5.50 10.48 0.88
C ALA A 20 3.99 10.67 0.81
N ALA A 21 3.24 9.62 1.12
CA ALA A 21 1.79 9.72 1.23
C ALA A 21 1.40 10.53 2.45
N GLU A 22 0.23 11.18 2.37
CA GLU A 22 -0.38 11.76 3.57
C GLU A 22 -0.97 10.64 4.41
N GLU A 23 -1.11 10.86 5.69
CA GLU A 23 -1.72 9.88 6.57
C GLU A 23 -3.22 9.78 6.30
N GLY A 24 -3.75 8.56 6.29
CA GLY A 24 -5.19 8.35 6.15
C GLY A 24 -5.73 8.26 4.73
N GLU A 25 -4.87 8.24 3.73
CA GLU A 25 -5.32 8.03 2.35
C GLU A 25 -5.71 6.57 2.14
N LEU A 26 -6.72 6.33 1.30
CA LEU A 26 -6.95 4.99 0.81
C LEU A 26 -5.71 4.55 0.05
N ALA A 27 -5.33 3.29 0.20
CA ALA A 27 -4.06 2.80 -0.34
C ALA A 27 -4.26 1.58 -1.22
N LEU A 28 -3.43 1.49 -2.24
CA LEU A 28 -3.30 0.30 -3.09
C LEU A 28 -1.90 -0.27 -2.92
N VAL A 29 -1.71 -1.49 -3.37
CA VAL A 29 -0.40 -2.14 -3.27
C VAL A 29 0.64 -1.33 -4.03
N GLY A 30 0.33 -0.92 -5.25
CA GLY A 30 1.17 0.04 -5.98
C GLY A 30 2.29 -0.56 -6.81
N THR A 31 2.37 -1.87 -6.91
CA THR A 31 3.44 -2.51 -7.69
C THR A 31 3.40 -2.12 -9.17
N PHE A 32 2.23 -1.77 -9.69
CA PHE A 32 2.07 -1.34 -11.08
C PHE A 32 2.98 -0.15 -11.43
N SER A 33 3.31 0.70 -10.46
CA SER A 33 4.14 1.88 -10.73
C SER A 33 5.59 1.51 -11.05
N PHE A 34 5.97 0.25 -10.83
CA PHE A 34 7.32 -0.23 -11.07
C PHE A 34 7.42 -1.27 -12.18
N ASN A 35 6.36 -1.44 -12.98
CA ASN A 35 6.33 -2.50 -14.00
C ASN A 35 7.46 -2.44 -15.01
N ASN A 36 7.93 -1.26 -15.34
CA ASN A 36 9.00 -1.07 -16.33
C ASN A 36 10.35 -0.71 -15.73
N ILE A 37 10.48 -0.84 -14.40
CA ILE A 37 11.72 -0.44 -13.74
C ILE A 37 12.81 -1.47 -14.00
N GLN A 38 14.03 -0.99 -14.17
CA GLN A 38 15.21 -1.83 -14.35
C GLN A 38 16.04 -1.82 -13.08
N ASN A 39 16.86 -2.85 -12.90
CA ASN A 39 17.69 -2.96 -11.70
C ASN A 39 18.58 -1.74 -11.47
N GLU A 40 19.12 -1.17 -12.54
CA GLU A 40 19.97 0.03 -12.44
C GLU A 40 19.24 1.27 -11.97
N ASP A 41 17.89 1.27 -12.06
CA ASP A 41 17.07 2.40 -11.58
C ASP A 41 16.80 2.32 -10.08
N LEU A 42 17.08 1.20 -9.45
CA LEU A 42 16.76 0.96 -8.05
C LEU A 42 17.84 1.52 -7.13
N LYS A 43 17.80 2.83 -6.93
CA LYS A 43 18.78 3.55 -6.10
C LYS A 43 18.07 4.56 -5.22
N GLY A 44 18.61 4.76 -4.02
CA GLY A 44 18.16 5.81 -3.12
C GLY A 44 16.67 5.69 -2.78
N LYS A 45 15.97 6.81 -2.88
CA LYS A 45 14.55 6.88 -2.51
C LYS A 45 13.65 6.07 -3.44
N VAL A 46 14.01 5.94 -4.70
CA VAL A 46 13.27 5.10 -5.64
C VAL A 46 13.34 3.65 -5.20
N LYS A 47 14.51 3.19 -4.76
CA LYS A 47 14.67 1.83 -4.25
C LYS A 47 13.81 1.59 -3.02
N GLN A 48 13.72 2.58 -2.12
CA GLN A 48 12.88 2.46 -0.92
C GLN A 48 11.41 2.34 -1.28
N ALA A 49 10.93 3.17 -2.20
CA ALA A 49 9.54 3.10 -2.66
C ALA A 49 9.24 1.75 -3.32
N PHE A 50 10.16 1.28 -4.17
CA PHE A 50 10.02 -0.03 -4.80
C PHE A 50 9.95 -1.13 -3.76
N SER A 51 10.91 -1.15 -2.83
CA SER A 51 11.05 -2.26 -1.89
C SER A 51 9.91 -2.32 -0.89
N ASN A 52 9.39 -1.19 -0.42
CA ASN A 52 8.51 -1.18 0.74
C ASN A 52 7.32 -0.23 0.66
N GLY A 53 7.06 0.40 -0.48
CA GLY A 53 6.02 1.43 -0.54
C GLY A 53 4.66 0.93 -1.03
N PHE A 54 3.62 1.17 -0.25
CA PHE A 54 2.24 1.18 -0.75
C PHE A 54 1.97 2.57 -1.34
N ILE A 55 1.04 2.66 -2.30
CA ILE A 55 0.72 3.95 -2.89
C ILE A 55 -0.56 4.51 -2.29
N GLY A 56 -0.53 5.78 -1.88
CA GLY A 56 -1.72 6.49 -1.43
C GLY A 56 -2.49 7.03 -2.61
N CYS A 57 -3.80 7.07 -2.49
CA CYS A 57 -4.67 7.33 -3.63
C CYS A 57 -5.18 8.76 -3.73
N SER A 58 -4.60 9.68 -2.96
CA SER A 58 -4.88 11.11 -3.10
C SER A 58 -3.62 11.85 -3.50
N SER A 59 -2.52 11.63 -2.79
CA SER A 59 -1.23 12.25 -3.10
C SER A 59 -0.43 11.50 -4.13
N PHE A 60 -0.72 10.19 -4.31
CA PHE A 60 0.06 9.24 -5.10
C PHE A 60 1.49 9.12 -4.59
N GLY A 61 1.69 9.44 -3.31
CA GLY A 61 2.93 9.20 -2.60
C GLY A 61 2.93 7.82 -1.95
N TYR A 62 4.03 7.47 -1.31
CA TYR A 62 4.25 6.14 -0.77
C TYR A 62 4.20 6.11 0.75
N SER A 63 3.80 4.97 1.29
CA SER A 63 3.75 4.70 2.72
C SER A 63 4.31 3.31 2.99
N THR A 64 5.10 3.17 4.05
CA THR A 64 5.67 1.88 4.45
C THR A 64 4.60 0.93 4.99
N LEU A 65 3.63 1.47 5.70
CA LEU A 65 2.60 0.69 6.37
C LEU A 65 1.22 1.20 6.00
N VAL A 66 0.28 0.27 5.98
CA VAL A 66 -1.13 0.60 5.87
C VAL A 66 -1.88 -0.07 7.00
N SER A 67 -2.98 0.55 7.41
CA SER A 67 -3.87 0.03 8.45
C SER A 67 -5.14 -0.49 7.81
N LEU A 68 -5.64 -1.63 8.29
CA LEU A 68 -6.87 -2.20 7.79
C LEU A 68 -8.07 -1.49 8.42
N VAL A 69 -8.94 -1.00 7.56
CA VAL A 69 -10.09 -0.21 7.95
C VAL A 69 -11.34 -0.73 7.23
N THR A 70 -12.50 -0.30 7.72
CA THR A 70 -13.76 -0.54 7.04
C THR A 70 -14.02 0.62 6.08
N VAL A 71 -14.41 0.30 4.85
CA VAL A 71 -14.82 1.31 3.86
C VAL A 71 -16.18 0.91 3.30
N ASN A 72 -16.90 1.90 2.76
CA ASN A 72 -18.17 1.60 2.10
C ASN A 72 -17.95 1.49 0.59
N GLU A 73 -19.00 1.04 -0.10
CA GLU A 73 -18.93 0.81 -1.53
C GLU A 73 -18.69 2.12 -2.30
N ASP A 74 -19.28 3.21 -1.85
CA ASP A 74 -19.11 4.51 -2.50
C ASP A 74 -17.65 4.97 -2.48
N ASP A 75 -16.93 4.69 -1.39
CA ASP A 75 -15.50 5.01 -1.30
C ASP A 75 -14.73 4.32 -2.42
N LEU A 76 -15.05 3.06 -2.70
CA LEU A 76 -14.34 2.29 -3.72
C LEU A 76 -14.74 2.69 -5.13
N ILE A 77 -15.99 3.09 -5.33
CA ILE A 77 -16.45 3.62 -6.62
C ILE A 77 -15.70 4.92 -6.94
N ASN A 78 -15.61 5.82 -5.96
CA ASN A 78 -14.87 7.07 -6.13
C ASN A 78 -13.40 6.83 -6.37
N LEU A 79 -12.82 5.85 -5.68
CA LEU A 79 -11.43 5.48 -5.86
C LEU A 79 -11.19 4.95 -7.28
N GLN A 80 -12.07 4.11 -7.79
CA GLN A 80 -11.95 3.59 -9.14
C GLN A 80 -11.94 4.71 -10.16
N TYR A 81 -12.82 5.69 -9.98
CA TYR A 81 -12.89 6.83 -10.89
C TYR A 81 -11.59 7.66 -10.85
N SER A 82 -11.15 8.03 -9.67
CA SER A 82 -9.96 8.88 -9.52
C SER A 82 -8.69 8.17 -9.96
N PHE A 83 -8.58 6.87 -9.69
CA PHE A 83 -7.42 6.10 -10.11
C PHE A 83 -7.44 5.85 -11.62
N GLY A 84 -8.62 5.69 -12.20
CA GLY A 84 -8.75 5.62 -13.65
C GLY A 84 -8.23 6.87 -14.33
N GLN A 85 -8.54 8.05 -13.79
CA GLN A 85 -8.02 9.31 -14.30
C GLN A 85 -6.50 9.37 -14.16
N TYR A 86 -5.96 8.89 -13.05
CA TYR A 86 -4.52 8.83 -12.83
C TYR A 86 -3.83 7.98 -13.90
N PHE A 87 -4.41 6.81 -14.23
CA PHE A 87 -3.85 5.95 -15.28
C PHE A 87 -3.88 6.61 -16.65
N ILE A 88 -4.92 7.37 -16.96
CA ILE A 88 -4.99 8.10 -18.22
C ILE A 88 -3.89 9.18 -18.27
N GLU A 89 -3.73 9.93 -17.20
CA GLU A 89 -2.83 11.09 -17.17
C GLU A 89 -1.36 10.69 -17.06
N HIS A 90 -1.05 9.60 -16.38
CA HIS A 90 0.34 9.27 -16.05
C HIS A 90 0.83 7.94 -16.61
N TYR A 91 -0.07 7.07 -17.06
CA TYR A 91 0.31 5.73 -17.51
C TYR A 91 -0.14 5.44 -18.94
N GLY A 92 -0.70 6.44 -19.61
CA GLY A 92 -1.04 6.31 -21.04
C GLY A 92 -2.20 5.37 -21.33
N ALA A 93 -3.10 5.17 -20.37
CA ALA A 93 -4.28 4.34 -20.63
C ALA A 93 -5.05 4.91 -21.83
N PRO A 94 -5.41 4.06 -22.80
CA PRO A 94 -5.96 4.57 -24.07
C PRO A 94 -7.42 5.02 -23.97
N SER A 95 -8.14 4.62 -22.93
CA SER A 95 -9.53 5.02 -22.77
C SER A 95 -9.94 4.99 -21.32
N LYS A 96 -11.03 5.67 -21.00
CA LYS A 96 -11.60 5.67 -19.65
C LYS A 96 -12.03 4.26 -19.23
N ILE A 97 -12.61 3.49 -20.13
CA ILE A 97 -13.07 2.13 -19.84
C ILE A 97 -11.90 1.25 -19.43
N ILE A 98 -10.82 1.28 -20.19
CA ILE A 98 -9.61 0.49 -19.90
C ILE A 98 -8.96 0.95 -18.59
N ALA A 99 -8.89 2.26 -18.38
CA ALA A 99 -8.30 2.82 -17.16
C ALA A 99 -9.08 2.42 -15.91
N GLU A 100 -10.40 2.50 -15.97
CA GLU A 100 -11.23 2.15 -14.81
C GLU A 100 -11.24 0.65 -14.56
N LYS A 101 -11.10 -0.16 -15.60
CA LYS A 101 -10.95 -1.59 -15.43
C LYS A 101 -9.65 -1.94 -14.72
N ALA A 102 -8.55 -1.31 -15.12
CA ALA A 102 -7.27 -1.49 -14.46
C ALA A 102 -7.33 -1.06 -12.99
N ALA A 103 -7.95 0.08 -12.71
CA ALA A 103 -8.14 0.55 -11.35
C ALA A 103 -8.98 -0.43 -10.53
N SER A 104 -10.03 -0.99 -11.13
CA SER A 104 -10.89 -1.99 -10.47
C SER A 104 -10.09 -3.23 -10.08
N GLU A 105 -9.19 -3.68 -10.94
CA GLU A 105 -8.36 -4.84 -10.64
C GLU A 105 -7.41 -4.58 -9.48
N GLU A 106 -6.83 -3.39 -9.41
CA GLU A 106 -5.96 -3.01 -8.29
C GLU A 106 -6.74 -2.92 -6.98
N ILE A 107 -7.94 -2.36 -7.04
CA ILE A 107 -8.82 -2.26 -5.87
C ILE A 107 -9.22 -3.66 -5.38
N LYS A 108 -9.57 -4.54 -6.31
CA LYS A 108 -9.94 -5.91 -5.97
C LYS A 108 -8.79 -6.66 -5.32
N PHE A 109 -7.58 -6.50 -5.85
CA PHE A 109 -6.39 -7.14 -5.29
C PHE A 109 -6.16 -6.68 -3.85
N MET A 110 -6.23 -5.38 -3.59
CA MET A 110 -6.05 -4.86 -2.23
C MET A 110 -7.18 -5.34 -1.30
N SER A 111 -8.42 -5.36 -1.78
CA SER A 111 -9.55 -5.82 -0.98
C SER A 111 -9.38 -7.30 -0.60
N GLU A 112 -8.94 -8.12 -1.53
CA GLU A 112 -8.71 -9.54 -1.26
C GLU A 112 -7.54 -9.74 -0.31
N LEU A 113 -6.50 -8.94 -0.42
CA LEU A 113 -5.38 -8.96 0.50
C LEU A 113 -5.81 -8.63 1.93
N CYS A 114 -6.71 -7.68 2.10
CA CYS A 114 -7.18 -7.24 3.42
C CYS A 114 -8.19 -8.21 4.06
N LYS A 115 -8.85 -9.00 3.24
CA LYS A 115 -10.02 -9.80 3.64
C LYS A 115 -9.76 -10.71 4.83
N ASP A 116 -8.61 -11.36 4.87
CA ASP A 116 -8.31 -12.37 5.86
C ASP A 116 -7.60 -11.83 7.10
N HIS A 117 -7.44 -10.51 7.18
CA HIS A 117 -6.73 -9.89 8.29
C HIS A 117 -7.70 -9.09 9.16
N GLU A 118 -7.30 -8.89 10.40
CA GLU A 118 -8.13 -8.23 11.40
C GLU A 118 -8.13 -6.72 11.21
N LEU A 119 -9.29 -6.09 11.39
CA LEU A 119 -9.39 -4.62 11.37
C LEU A 119 -8.46 -4.03 12.42
N GLY A 120 -7.76 -2.97 12.04
CA GLY A 120 -6.80 -2.31 12.92
C GLY A 120 -5.40 -2.90 12.87
N SER A 121 -5.22 -4.06 12.24
CA SER A 121 -3.87 -4.59 12.05
C SER A 121 -3.18 -3.82 10.93
N LEU A 122 -1.86 -3.97 10.84
CA LEU A 122 -1.05 -3.27 9.86
C LEU A 122 -0.50 -4.25 8.83
N LEU A 123 -0.32 -3.77 7.62
CA LEU A 123 0.34 -4.54 6.56
C LEU A 123 1.58 -3.81 6.09
N SER A 124 2.62 -4.57 5.81
CA SER A 124 3.81 -4.09 5.12
C SER A 124 4.00 -4.89 3.83
N VAL A 125 4.71 -4.32 2.88
CA VAL A 125 5.05 -4.98 1.62
C VAL A 125 6.55 -5.03 1.47
N SER A 126 7.04 -6.11 0.88
CA SER A 126 8.46 -6.26 0.55
C SER A 126 8.55 -6.76 -0.89
N ARG A 127 9.27 -6.04 -1.74
CA ARG A 127 9.44 -6.39 -3.15
C ARG A 127 10.90 -6.61 -3.47
N GLU A 128 11.14 -7.55 -4.38
CA GLU A 128 12.47 -7.80 -4.91
C GLU A 128 12.40 -7.81 -6.43
N TRP A 129 13.37 -7.17 -7.05
CA TRP A 129 13.48 -7.18 -8.51
C TRP A 129 14.23 -8.44 -8.96
N SER A 130 13.75 -9.06 -10.03
CA SER A 130 14.47 -10.13 -10.71
C SER A 130 14.24 -10.03 -12.20
N GLU A 131 15.08 -10.70 -12.96
CA GLU A 131 14.92 -10.73 -14.42
C GLU A 131 13.63 -11.42 -14.84
N GLU A 132 13.08 -12.27 -13.97
CA GLU A 132 11.82 -12.97 -14.21
C GLU A 132 10.59 -12.17 -13.77
N GLY A 133 10.79 -11.03 -13.14
CA GLY A 133 9.72 -10.18 -12.68
C GLY A 133 9.90 -9.71 -11.26
N ILE A 134 8.88 -9.01 -10.76
CA ILE A 134 8.89 -8.47 -9.41
C ILE A 134 8.26 -9.52 -8.49
N LYS A 135 8.98 -9.88 -7.43
CA LYS A 135 8.47 -10.77 -6.38
C LYS A 135 8.04 -9.91 -5.21
N GLU A 136 6.86 -10.21 -4.65
CA GLU A 136 6.38 -9.43 -3.51
C GLU A 136 5.82 -10.32 -2.41
N LYS A 137 5.99 -9.85 -1.18
CA LYS A 137 5.51 -10.50 0.02
C LYS A 137 4.82 -9.48 0.90
N PHE A 138 3.81 -9.94 1.62
CA PHE A 138 3.06 -9.08 2.54
C PHE A 138 3.17 -9.66 3.94
N ARG A 139 3.29 -8.76 4.92
CA ARG A 139 3.39 -9.16 6.31
C ARG A 139 2.29 -8.46 7.10
N ASN A 140 1.56 -9.24 7.87
CA ASN A 140 0.56 -8.70 8.78
C ASN A 140 1.19 -8.46 10.15
N LEU A 141 1.00 -7.27 10.69
CA LEU A 141 1.43 -6.91 12.03
C LEU A 141 0.19 -6.77 12.90
N PRO A 142 0.14 -7.46 14.05
CA PRO A 142 -1.06 -7.40 14.89
C PRO A 142 -1.32 -5.99 15.41
N LYS A 143 -2.54 -5.78 15.92
CA LYS A 143 -2.90 -4.50 16.52
C LYS A 143 -1.91 -4.14 17.61
N ALA A 144 -1.62 -2.84 17.73
CA ALA A 144 -0.70 -2.34 18.75
C ALA A 144 -1.13 -2.72 20.16
N ASP A 145 -2.43 -2.69 20.42
CA ASP A 145 -2.98 -3.06 21.73
C ASP A 145 -2.65 -4.50 22.08
N SER A 146 -2.86 -5.41 21.12
CA SER A 146 -2.57 -6.83 21.33
C SER A 146 -1.09 -7.04 21.57
N CYS A 147 -0.25 -6.33 20.80
CA CYS A 147 1.20 -6.42 20.98
C CYS A 147 1.61 -5.91 22.35
N ALA A 148 1.04 -4.78 22.78
CA ALA A 148 1.36 -4.21 24.07
C ALA A 148 0.96 -5.15 25.21
N GLU A 149 -0.20 -5.74 25.11
CA GLU A 149 -0.66 -6.70 26.11
C GLU A 149 0.27 -7.90 26.19
N GLN A 150 0.65 -8.44 25.05
CA GLN A 150 1.57 -9.57 25.01
C GLN A 150 2.91 -9.24 25.65
N LYS A 151 3.43 -8.07 25.36
CA LYS A 151 4.69 -7.64 25.94
C LYS A 151 4.60 -7.51 27.46
N ILE A 152 3.52 -6.95 27.93
CA ILE A 152 3.33 -6.77 29.37
C ILE A 152 3.29 -8.11 30.09
N TRP A 153 2.53 -9.05 29.55
CA TRP A 153 2.33 -10.31 30.24
C TRP A 153 3.42 -11.33 30.02
N THR A 154 4.10 -11.26 28.89
CA THR A 154 5.19 -12.20 28.62
C THR A 154 6.48 -11.79 29.27
N VAL A 155 6.68 -10.53 29.40
CA VAL A 155 7.89 -10.01 30.04
C VAL A 155 7.83 -10.23 31.54
N VAL A 156 6.69 -10.09 32.07
CA VAL A 156 6.55 -10.34 33.49
C VAL A 156 6.40 -11.81 33.75
N ASP A 157 6.49 -11.91 32.57
CA ASP A 157 6.26 -12.47 32.91
C ASP A 157 6.54 -13.24 32.89
N GLU A 158 6.68 -12.98 32.42
CA GLU A 158 6.82 -12.82 32.68
C GLU A 158 6.71 -12.96 32.85
N ASP A 159 6.81 -13.17 32.88
CA ASP A 159 6.63 -12.72 33.36
C ASP A 159 6.69 -12.71 33.48
#